data_ae19aae58473abba0f41d34ef16063c9
#
_entry.id   ae19aae58473abba0f41d34ef16063c9
#
_cell.length_a   1.000
_cell.length_b   1.000
_cell.length_c   1.000
_cell.angle_alpha   90.00
_cell.angle_beta   90.00
_cell.angle_gamma   90.00
#
_symmetry.space_group_name_H-M   'P 1'
#
loop_
_entity.id
_entity.type
_entity.pdbx_description
1 polymer ?
#
loop_
_entity_poly.entity_id
_entity_poly.type
_entity_poly.pdbx_seq_one_letter_code
_entity_poly.pdbx_strand_id
1 'polypeptide(L)'
;MFSWLKNIVSKKNTKSSNLHKLTVNTNDICISKSVDKNINALKCYMNNSPDIIDRKIRAFDSKVDAGIVFIQNLVDINMVEEYIIKPLITNPVRVLSTQNLTIEAIKNSMLYGSVIEEANTIFEISLEILNGKTFLCIEGLDTGLLIDTVSLPKRNVEEPRTESTVKGPNEGFVENMKDNLGLIRKRLKTPDLCIEFIKTGKTVHNNVAVLYLKGKVKNQILQEVKNRIDSVKGYDIVHIEQLANLISDRVFTIFPLIQWTERPDKAVSFILEGNVGILYDNSRGMLLAPTTISALMQSPDDYYEHWLFGTVITFIRYISLFISTFFPAIYIALTSFHPEMLPTSLLLSISGTRIGVSLHPFFEALVMIIILEILQEAGLRLPKVVGQTVAIVGGLVIGQAAVQAGIIGPFMVIVTSVTAISSFSIPSYSLGLVTRILRLIFMLLASALGAFGISIGIIYLLGYMCSLKSFGVGFMEPFTPYRPKDWKDSIIRAPQIFLKNRLGYFNTKSSPKKGGS
;
A
#
# COMPACT_ATOMS: atom_id res chain seq x y z
N MET A 1 23.46 -30.21 11.15
CA MET A 1 22.70 -29.02 10.71
C MET A 1 23.59 -27.80 10.39
N PHE A 2 24.82 -27.72 10.89
CA PHE A 2 25.74 -26.59 10.68
C PHE A 2 26.70 -26.71 9.46
N SER A 3 26.87 -27.90 8.88
CA SER A 3 27.78 -28.11 7.73
C SER A 3 27.26 -27.50 6.43
N TRP A 4 25.93 -27.38 6.29
CA TRP A 4 25.28 -26.79 5.13
C TRP A 4 25.50 -25.26 5.05
N LEU A 5 25.59 -24.57 6.19
CA LEU A 5 25.86 -23.13 6.26
C LEU A 5 27.30 -22.76 5.87
N LYS A 6 28.29 -23.61 6.16
CA LYS A 6 29.69 -23.38 5.77
C LYS A 6 29.93 -23.42 4.26
N ASN A 7 29.21 -24.27 3.54
CA ASN A 7 29.34 -24.37 2.08
C ASN A 7 28.69 -23.21 1.31
N ILE A 8 27.78 -22.48 1.95
CA ILE A 8 27.15 -21.28 1.35
C ILE A 8 28.07 -20.05 1.48
N VAL A 9 28.82 -19.96 2.57
CA VAL A 9 29.73 -18.83 2.83
C VAL A 9 31.00 -18.92 1.98
N SER A 10 31.53 -20.14 1.73
CA SER A 10 32.77 -20.32 0.96
C SER A 10 32.61 -20.08 -0.55
N LYS A 11 31.38 -20.20 -1.11
CA LYS A 11 31.10 -19.88 -2.53
C LYS A 11 30.93 -18.38 -2.82
N LYS A 12 31.02 -17.51 -1.81
CA LYS A 12 30.73 -16.08 -1.95
C LYS A 12 31.97 -15.23 -2.27
N ASN A 13 33.19 -15.73 -2.11
CA ASN A 13 34.40 -14.92 -2.26
C ASN A 13 35.02 -14.90 -3.65
N THR A 14 34.43 -15.56 -4.66
CA THR A 14 34.99 -15.59 -6.02
C THR A 14 34.10 -14.97 -7.09
N LYS A 15 33.03 -14.24 -6.73
CA LYS A 15 32.12 -13.60 -7.71
C LYS A 15 31.81 -12.13 -7.46
N SER A 16 32.69 -11.37 -6.79
CA SER A 16 32.41 -9.95 -6.52
C SER A 16 32.94 -8.97 -7.60
N SER A 17 33.48 -9.45 -8.74
CA SER A 17 34.04 -8.58 -9.78
C SER A 17 33.19 -8.47 -11.07
N ASN A 18 32.00 -9.08 -11.15
CA ASN A 18 31.19 -9.08 -12.37
C ASN A 18 29.74 -8.58 -12.20
N LEU A 19 29.48 -7.69 -11.25
CA LEU A 19 28.12 -7.16 -11.00
C LEU A 19 27.80 -5.90 -11.82
N HIS A 20 28.65 -5.52 -12.78
CA HIS A 20 28.44 -4.35 -13.65
C HIS A 20 28.30 -4.70 -15.14
N LYS A 21 27.80 -5.89 -15.46
CA LYS A 21 27.28 -6.15 -16.81
C LYS A 21 25.83 -6.58 -16.73
N LEU A 22 24.95 -5.66 -16.33
CA LEU A 22 23.57 -5.63 -16.80
C LEU A 22 23.67 -5.36 -18.31
N THR A 23 23.43 -6.38 -19.10
CA THR A 23 23.32 -6.27 -20.56
C THR A 23 22.19 -5.28 -20.88
N VAL A 24 22.57 -4.04 -21.08
CA VAL A 24 21.79 -3.01 -21.75
C VAL A 24 21.72 -3.40 -23.21
N ASN A 25 20.67 -4.10 -23.61
CA ASN A 25 20.20 -4.20 -24.96
C ASN A 25 18.96 -3.31 -25.10
N THR A 26 19.13 -2.05 -24.75
CA THR A 26 18.28 -0.96 -25.20
C THR A 26 19.20 -0.06 -26.00
N ASN A 27 18.91 0.11 -27.27
CA ASN A 27 19.52 1.14 -28.09
C ASN A 27 19.50 2.43 -27.31
N ASP A 28 20.63 2.94 -26.88
CA ASP A 28 20.76 4.28 -26.31
C ASP A 28 20.40 5.26 -27.42
N ILE A 29 19.13 5.67 -27.42
CA ILE A 29 18.61 6.63 -28.38
C ILE A 29 19.23 7.96 -27.98
N CYS A 30 20.19 8.44 -28.80
CA CYS A 30 20.77 9.75 -28.64
C CYS A 30 19.75 10.85 -28.99
N ILE A 31 19.92 12.01 -28.40
CA ILE A 31 19.14 13.21 -28.73
C ILE A 31 19.37 13.57 -30.19
N SER A 32 18.29 13.91 -30.89
CA SER A 32 18.30 14.41 -32.24
C SER A 32 18.27 15.95 -32.24
N LYS A 33 18.64 16.56 -33.37
CA LYS A 33 18.54 18.03 -33.55
C LYS A 33 17.11 18.55 -33.63
N SER A 34 16.12 17.68 -33.67
CA SER A 34 14.69 18.04 -33.76
C SER A 34 14.00 17.93 -32.40
N VAL A 35 13.44 19.03 -31.94
CA VAL A 35 12.66 19.13 -30.69
C VAL A 35 11.51 18.13 -30.66
N ASP A 36 10.77 17.99 -31.77
CA ASP A 36 9.62 17.10 -31.86
C ASP A 36 9.99 15.63 -31.69
N LYS A 37 11.10 15.21 -32.30
CA LYS A 37 11.58 13.84 -32.17
C LYS A 37 12.00 13.52 -30.73
N ASN A 38 12.66 14.46 -30.08
CA ASN A 38 13.13 14.30 -28.71
C ASN A 38 11.97 14.20 -27.70
N ILE A 39 10.98 15.10 -27.81
CA ILE A 39 9.76 15.06 -26.96
C ILE A 39 9.01 13.75 -27.16
N ASN A 40 8.78 13.34 -28.41
CA ASN A 40 8.06 12.10 -28.71
C ASN A 40 8.82 10.86 -28.23
N ALA A 41 10.14 10.84 -28.38
CA ALA A 41 10.98 9.74 -27.91
C ALA A 41 10.91 9.61 -26.38
N LEU A 42 11.02 10.72 -25.64
CA LEU A 42 10.88 10.74 -24.18
C LEU A 42 9.50 10.29 -23.72
N LYS A 43 8.43 10.82 -24.33
CA LYS A 43 7.07 10.40 -24.02
C LYS A 43 6.84 8.91 -24.25
N CYS A 44 7.29 8.40 -25.39
CA CYS A 44 7.20 6.98 -25.72
C CYS A 44 7.97 6.12 -24.73
N TYR A 45 9.20 6.55 -24.37
CA TYR A 45 10.04 5.86 -23.39
C TYR A 45 9.40 5.79 -22.00
N MET A 46 8.71 6.86 -21.58
CA MET A 46 8.01 6.96 -20.30
C MET A 46 6.53 6.56 -20.41
N ASN A 47 6.16 5.73 -21.40
CA ASN A 47 4.82 5.16 -21.60
C ASN A 47 3.70 6.18 -21.78
N ASN A 48 3.96 7.36 -22.33
CA ASN A 48 3.00 8.45 -22.50
C ASN A 48 2.19 8.77 -21.23
N SER A 49 2.88 8.72 -20.08
CA SER A 49 2.25 8.98 -18.79
C SER A 49 1.70 10.40 -18.73
N PRO A 50 0.44 10.63 -18.32
CA PRO A 50 -0.22 11.94 -18.40
C PRO A 50 0.29 12.96 -17.37
N ASP A 51 1.12 12.57 -16.42
CA ASP A 51 1.83 13.45 -15.47
C ASP A 51 3.08 14.09 -16.07
N ILE A 52 3.50 13.67 -17.28
CA ILE A 52 4.61 14.24 -18.02
C ILE A 52 4.07 15.40 -18.86
N ILE A 53 4.52 16.58 -18.51
CA ILE A 53 4.18 17.82 -19.23
C ILE A 53 5.27 18.12 -20.24
N ASP A 54 4.86 18.36 -21.49
CA ASP A 54 5.69 18.92 -22.52
C ASP A 54 5.14 20.29 -22.94
N ARG A 55 6.05 21.24 -23.10
CA ARG A 55 5.73 22.57 -23.66
C ARG A 55 6.71 22.88 -24.78
N LYS A 56 6.16 23.30 -25.92
CA LYS A 56 6.94 23.90 -27.01
C LYS A 56 6.84 25.40 -26.88
N ILE A 57 7.97 26.06 -26.92
CA ILE A 57 8.08 27.52 -26.88
C ILE A 57 8.93 28.00 -28.04
N ARG A 58 8.62 29.18 -28.53
CA ARG A 58 9.48 29.88 -29.48
C ARG A 58 10.43 30.77 -28.69
N ALA A 59 11.66 30.38 -28.68
CA ALA A 59 12.73 31.08 -27.97
C ALA A 59 13.35 32.17 -28.87
N PHE A 60 14.03 33.13 -28.25
CA PHE A 60 14.85 34.13 -28.93
C PHE A 60 14.10 34.96 -30.03
N ASP A 61 13.08 35.68 -29.61
CA ASP A 61 12.24 36.45 -30.51
C ASP A 61 11.62 35.63 -31.66
N SER A 62 11.16 34.41 -31.30
CA SER A 62 10.51 33.48 -32.22
C SER A 62 11.40 32.93 -33.35
N LYS A 63 12.72 32.93 -33.16
CA LYS A 63 13.68 32.46 -34.16
C LYS A 63 14.00 30.96 -34.08
N VAL A 64 13.88 30.36 -32.91
CA VAL A 64 14.25 28.95 -32.68
C VAL A 64 13.19 28.28 -31.83
N ASP A 65 12.81 27.06 -32.18
CA ASP A 65 11.90 26.26 -31.38
C ASP A 65 12.65 25.59 -30.22
N ALA A 66 12.07 25.61 -29.02
CA ALA A 66 12.58 24.93 -27.85
C ALA A 66 11.49 24.06 -27.22
N GLY A 67 11.90 22.90 -26.71
CA GLY A 67 11.01 21.95 -26.03
C GLY A 67 11.41 21.78 -24.57
N ILE A 68 10.42 21.82 -23.70
CA ILE A 68 10.58 21.61 -22.26
C ILE A 68 9.77 20.39 -21.86
N VAL A 69 10.39 19.46 -21.11
CA VAL A 69 9.72 18.25 -20.60
C VAL A 69 10.02 18.10 -19.11
N PHE A 70 8.98 17.91 -18.31
CA PHE A 70 9.10 17.70 -16.86
C PHE A 70 7.91 16.90 -16.31
N ILE A 71 8.02 16.40 -15.09
CA ILE A 71 6.91 15.77 -14.35
C ILE A 71 6.27 16.81 -13.45
N GLN A 72 4.98 17.10 -13.67
CA GLN A 72 4.24 18.19 -13.03
C GLN A 72 4.33 18.21 -11.49
N ASN A 73 4.39 17.03 -10.89
CA ASN A 73 4.29 16.89 -9.43
C ASN A 73 5.65 16.76 -8.72
N LEU A 74 6.76 16.83 -9.49
CA LEU A 74 8.13 16.75 -8.97
C LEU A 74 8.89 18.07 -9.11
N VAL A 75 8.36 19.02 -9.89
CA VAL A 75 9.01 20.31 -10.17
C VAL A 75 8.21 21.49 -9.61
N ASP A 76 8.90 22.57 -9.27
CA ASP A 76 8.26 23.84 -8.99
C ASP A 76 7.95 24.55 -10.30
N ILE A 77 6.66 24.64 -10.64
CA ILE A 77 6.20 25.27 -11.89
C ILE A 77 6.62 26.73 -11.95
N ASN A 78 6.64 27.45 -10.83
CA ASN A 78 7.07 28.84 -10.79
C ASN A 78 8.56 28.96 -11.15
N MET A 79 9.39 28.03 -10.65
CA MET A 79 10.81 27.98 -11.04
C MET A 79 10.97 27.71 -12.53
N VAL A 80 10.18 26.78 -13.09
CA VAL A 80 10.22 26.50 -14.54
C VAL A 80 9.81 27.74 -15.33
N GLU A 81 8.77 28.44 -14.89
CA GLU A 81 8.29 29.65 -15.59
C GLU A 81 9.25 30.83 -15.46
N GLU A 82 9.76 31.12 -14.25
CA GLU A 82 10.63 32.28 -14.01
C GLU A 82 12.08 32.07 -14.47
N TYR A 83 12.64 30.87 -14.26
CA TYR A 83 14.07 30.66 -14.52
C TYR A 83 14.35 29.98 -15.87
N ILE A 84 13.34 29.36 -16.52
CA ILE A 84 13.53 28.69 -17.80
C ILE A 84 12.74 29.38 -18.90
N ILE A 85 11.40 29.47 -18.76
CA ILE A 85 10.54 29.94 -19.85
C ILE A 85 10.71 31.44 -20.09
N LYS A 86 10.62 32.24 -19.03
CA LYS A 86 10.70 33.70 -19.13
C LYS A 86 12.04 34.18 -19.69
N PRO A 87 13.21 33.70 -19.26
CA PRO A 87 14.48 34.09 -19.85
C PRO A 87 14.64 33.71 -21.32
N LEU A 88 14.09 32.54 -21.73
CA LEU A 88 14.14 32.10 -23.12
C LEU A 88 13.28 32.95 -24.07
N ILE A 89 12.20 33.56 -23.55
CA ILE A 89 11.30 34.40 -24.33
C ILE A 89 11.73 35.88 -24.29
N THR A 90 12.10 36.39 -23.10
CA THR A 90 12.27 37.85 -22.88
C THR A 90 13.69 38.37 -23.11
N ASN A 91 14.71 37.51 -23.06
CA ASN A 91 16.09 37.97 -23.35
C ASN A 91 16.30 38.00 -24.85
N PRO A 92 16.27 39.19 -25.49
CA PRO A 92 16.74 39.32 -26.88
C PRO A 92 18.24 39.09 -26.81
N VAL A 93 18.64 37.85 -27.04
CA VAL A 93 20.07 37.63 -27.31
C VAL A 93 20.40 38.45 -28.52
N ARG A 94 21.25 39.45 -28.38
CA ARG A 94 22.03 40.05 -29.47
C ARG A 94 23.00 38.97 -30.02
N VAL A 95 22.53 37.80 -30.26
CA VAL A 95 23.25 36.73 -30.92
C VAL A 95 22.79 36.77 -32.35
N LEU A 96 23.65 37.43 -33.15
CA LEU A 96 24.45 36.62 -34.09
C LEU A 96 23.62 35.52 -34.73
N SER A 97 23.33 35.69 -36.03
CA SER A 97 23.01 34.61 -36.98
C SER A 97 22.88 33.22 -36.35
N THR A 98 21.81 32.51 -36.61
CA THR A 98 21.46 31.15 -36.21
C THR A 98 22.60 30.10 -36.31
N GLN A 99 23.78 30.44 -36.80
CA GLN A 99 24.96 29.60 -36.98
C GLN A 99 25.87 29.49 -35.75
N ASN A 100 25.67 30.29 -34.67
CA ASN A 100 26.57 30.30 -33.51
C ASN A 100 25.80 30.11 -32.17
N LEU A 101 24.70 29.38 -32.15
CA LEU A 101 24.02 29.04 -30.90
C LEU A 101 24.80 27.89 -30.23
N THR A 102 25.65 28.24 -29.26
CA THR A 102 26.41 27.25 -28.47
C THR A 102 25.71 27.01 -27.14
N ILE A 103 25.79 25.79 -26.63
CA ILE A 103 25.24 25.40 -25.31
C ILE A 103 25.80 26.26 -24.18
N GLU A 104 27.10 26.61 -24.27
CA GLU A 104 27.78 27.48 -23.30
C GLU A 104 27.18 28.89 -23.26
N ALA A 105 26.79 29.44 -24.40
CA ALA A 105 26.13 30.76 -24.46
C ALA A 105 24.77 30.73 -23.77
N ILE A 106 24.02 29.64 -23.90
CA ILE A 106 22.71 29.46 -23.23
C ILE A 106 22.88 29.30 -21.71
N LYS A 107 23.86 28.50 -21.28
CA LYS A 107 24.16 28.30 -19.86
C LYS A 107 24.59 29.60 -19.18
N ASN A 108 25.49 30.33 -19.80
CA ASN A 108 26.13 31.49 -19.15
C ASN A 108 25.33 32.79 -19.26
N SER A 109 24.46 32.91 -20.25
CA SER A 109 23.76 34.18 -20.50
C SER A 109 22.28 34.19 -20.21
N MET A 110 21.63 33.01 -20.03
CA MET A 110 20.16 32.93 -19.97
C MET A 110 19.60 32.22 -18.76
N LEU A 111 20.30 31.24 -18.23
CA LEU A 111 19.79 30.40 -17.14
C LEU A 111 20.55 30.75 -15.84
N TYR A 112 20.13 31.84 -15.20
CA TYR A 112 20.75 32.28 -13.96
C TYR A 112 20.29 31.44 -12.75
N GLY A 113 21.27 30.95 -11.97
CA GLY A 113 21.03 30.47 -10.62
C GLY A 113 20.61 29.01 -10.47
N SER A 114 20.57 28.22 -11.55
CA SER A 114 20.27 26.77 -11.49
C SER A 114 21.50 25.92 -11.85
N VAL A 115 21.63 24.76 -11.21
CA VAL A 115 22.61 23.75 -11.64
C VAL A 115 22.13 23.17 -12.96
N ILE A 116 22.98 23.29 -14.00
CA ILE A 116 22.66 22.85 -15.36
C ILE A 116 23.64 21.76 -15.75
N GLU A 117 23.12 20.61 -16.09
CA GLU A 117 23.87 19.47 -16.59
C GLU A 117 23.54 19.22 -18.06
N GLU A 118 24.48 18.66 -18.79
CA GLU A 118 24.28 18.23 -20.18
C GLU A 118 23.93 16.75 -20.22
N ALA A 119 23.01 16.38 -21.08
CA ALA A 119 22.66 14.99 -21.32
C ALA A 119 22.47 14.72 -22.81
N ASN A 120 22.95 13.55 -23.25
CA ASN A 120 22.96 13.16 -24.65
C ASN A 120 22.10 11.94 -24.96
N THR A 121 21.63 11.22 -23.94
CA THR A 121 20.83 10.00 -24.13
C THR A 121 19.43 10.14 -23.50
N ILE A 122 18.42 9.58 -24.19
CA ILE A 122 17.03 9.56 -23.70
C ILE A 122 16.92 8.84 -22.36
N PHE A 123 17.73 7.80 -22.16
CA PHE A 123 17.77 7.05 -20.89
C PHE A 123 18.20 7.94 -19.72
N GLU A 124 19.34 8.62 -19.85
CA GLU A 124 19.86 9.53 -18.82
C GLU A 124 18.85 10.65 -18.51
N ILE A 125 18.31 11.29 -19.56
CA ILE A 125 17.30 12.34 -19.43
C ILE A 125 16.07 11.82 -18.68
N SER A 126 15.60 10.63 -19.01
CA SER A 126 14.40 10.06 -18.35
C SER A 126 14.64 9.83 -16.86
N LEU A 127 15.82 9.39 -16.45
CA LEU A 127 16.18 9.22 -15.03
C LEU A 127 16.23 10.55 -14.28
N GLU A 128 16.78 11.58 -14.92
CA GLU A 128 16.91 12.90 -14.30
C GLU A 128 15.55 13.62 -14.22
N ILE A 129 14.66 13.44 -15.21
CA ILE A 129 13.26 13.91 -15.11
C ILE A 129 12.54 13.21 -13.96
N LEU A 130 12.78 11.91 -13.74
CA LEU A 130 12.22 11.16 -12.59
C LEU A 130 12.81 11.60 -11.25
N ASN A 131 13.99 12.26 -11.26
CA ASN A 131 14.57 12.93 -10.09
C ASN A 131 13.98 14.32 -9.83
N GLY A 132 13.14 14.85 -10.74
CA GLY A 132 12.50 16.16 -10.64
C GLY A 132 13.26 17.29 -11.36
N LYS A 133 14.21 16.96 -12.26
CA LYS A 133 14.80 17.97 -13.14
C LYS A 133 13.92 18.25 -14.34
N THR A 134 14.05 19.44 -14.88
CA THR A 134 13.40 19.85 -16.13
C THR A 134 14.36 19.69 -17.30
N PHE A 135 13.93 18.97 -18.31
CA PHE A 135 14.67 18.82 -19.55
C PHE A 135 14.33 19.93 -20.54
N LEU A 136 15.35 20.54 -21.12
CA LEU A 136 15.27 21.55 -22.16
C LEU A 136 16.02 21.08 -23.41
N CYS A 137 15.35 21.01 -24.54
CA CYS A 137 15.96 20.81 -25.87
C CYS A 137 15.67 21.98 -26.79
N ILE A 138 16.63 22.30 -27.66
CA ILE A 138 16.56 23.44 -28.58
C ILE A 138 16.79 22.93 -29.99
N GLU A 139 16.01 23.41 -30.94
CA GLU A 139 16.13 23.00 -32.35
C GLU A 139 17.50 23.31 -32.90
N GLY A 140 18.10 22.31 -33.56
CA GLY A 140 19.44 22.41 -34.13
C GLY A 140 20.56 21.90 -33.22
N LEU A 141 20.34 21.74 -31.91
CA LEU A 141 21.32 21.19 -30.98
C LEU A 141 21.10 19.68 -30.79
N ASP A 142 22.17 18.93 -30.64
CA ASP A 142 22.21 17.48 -30.40
C ASP A 142 22.52 17.14 -28.94
N THR A 143 22.49 18.12 -28.06
CA THR A 143 22.67 18.00 -26.63
C THR A 143 21.51 18.68 -25.91
N GLY A 144 20.95 18.02 -24.89
CA GLY A 144 19.92 18.60 -24.07
C GLY A 144 20.45 19.13 -22.74
N LEU A 145 19.73 20.03 -22.12
CA LEU A 145 20.04 20.62 -20.84
C LEU A 145 19.07 20.10 -19.77
N LEU A 146 19.62 19.69 -18.64
CA LEU A 146 18.89 19.27 -17.45
C LEU A 146 19.06 20.35 -16.39
N ILE A 147 17.94 20.91 -15.96
CA ILE A 147 17.89 22.05 -15.04
C ILE A 147 17.28 21.58 -13.73
N ASP A 148 17.93 21.83 -12.60
CA ASP A 148 17.40 21.46 -11.30
C ASP A 148 16.26 22.39 -10.93
N THR A 149 15.04 21.82 -10.91
CA THR A 149 13.79 22.50 -10.58
C THR A 149 12.98 21.70 -9.56
N VAL A 150 13.66 20.82 -8.81
CA VAL A 150 13.01 19.91 -7.86
C VAL A 150 12.18 20.69 -6.85
N SER A 151 10.91 20.43 -6.82
CA SER A 151 10.01 20.84 -5.74
C SER A 151 9.47 19.61 -5.05
N LEU A 152 9.95 19.37 -3.86
CA LEU A 152 9.28 18.44 -2.96
C LEU A 152 8.05 19.12 -2.39
N PRO A 153 6.91 18.43 -2.25
CA PRO A 153 5.74 18.98 -1.59
C PRO A 153 6.14 19.54 -0.23
N LYS A 154 6.17 20.87 -0.13
CA LYS A 154 6.59 21.62 1.10
C LYS A 154 5.51 21.64 2.17
N ARG A 155 4.30 21.14 1.88
CA ARG A 155 3.21 21.11 2.86
C ARG A 155 3.34 19.87 3.74
N ASN A 156 2.98 20.06 4.99
CA ASN A 156 2.95 19.05 6.03
C ASN A 156 2.28 17.77 5.50
N VAL A 157 3.11 16.81 5.12
CA VAL A 157 2.67 15.44 4.89
C VAL A 157 2.22 14.97 6.26
N GLU A 158 0.89 14.83 6.45
CA GLU A 158 0.34 14.38 7.73
C GLU A 158 0.78 12.94 8.01
N GLU A 159 0.94 12.62 9.28
CA GLU A 159 1.21 11.25 9.70
C GLU A 159 -0.03 10.38 9.41
N PRO A 160 0.16 9.12 8.95
CA PRO A 160 -0.93 8.18 8.78
C PRO A 160 -1.66 7.97 10.11
N ARG A 161 -2.99 8.16 10.13
CA ARG A 161 -3.78 8.07 11.38
C ARG A 161 -4.05 6.63 11.79
N THR A 162 -4.27 5.76 10.82
CA THR A 162 -4.70 4.36 11.04
C THR A 162 -3.57 3.36 10.89
N GLU A 163 -2.48 3.71 10.21
CA GLU A 163 -1.34 2.83 9.92
C GLU A 163 -0.03 3.43 10.46
N SER A 164 0.01 3.75 11.77
CA SER A 164 1.24 4.24 12.43
C SER A 164 2.31 3.15 12.46
N THR A 165 3.58 3.52 12.27
CA THR A 165 4.74 2.63 12.36
C THR A 165 5.75 3.13 13.38
N VAL A 166 6.44 2.19 14.03
CA VAL A 166 7.50 2.49 15.02
C VAL A 166 8.78 2.93 14.30
N LYS A 167 9.12 2.27 13.20
CA LYS A 167 10.26 2.60 12.33
C LYS A 167 9.75 2.81 10.91
N GLY A 168 10.28 3.79 10.23
CA GLY A 168 9.91 4.08 8.86
C GLY A 168 9.49 5.53 8.65
N PRO A 169 9.19 5.91 7.40
CA PRO A 169 8.75 7.26 7.09
C PRO A 169 7.34 7.49 7.64
N ASN A 170 7.12 8.64 8.26
CA ASN A 170 5.80 9.08 8.74
C ASN A 170 5.05 9.91 7.67
N GLU A 171 5.29 9.59 6.39
CA GLU A 171 4.61 10.25 5.28
C GLU A 171 3.32 9.51 4.94
N GLY A 172 2.16 10.17 5.00
CA GLY A 172 0.86 9.68 4.57
C GLY A 172 0.38 10.35 3.28
N PHE A 173 -0.62 9.77 2.63
CA PHE A 173 -1.32 10.42 1.53
C PHE A 173 -2.13 11.62 2.02
N VAL A 174 -2.28 12.63 1.16
CA VAL A 174 -3.07 13.84 1.38
C VAL A 174 -4.31 13.85 0.48
N GLU A 175 -5.21 14.83 0.61
CA GLU A 175 -6.42 14.89 -0.21
C GLU A 175 -6.14 15.19 -1.69
N ASN A 176 -5.06 15.91 -1.98
CA ASN A 176 -4.73 16.31 -3.35
C ASN A 176 -4.09 15.14 -4.12
N MET A 177 -4.77 14.68 -5.17
CA MET A 177 -4.28 13.59 -6.03
C MET A 177 -2.90 13.87 -6.63
N LYS A 178 -2.62 15.12 -7.01
CA LYS A 178 -1.33 15.48 -7.63
C LYS A 178 -0.17 15.28 -6.66
N ASP A 179 -0.35 15.70 -5.41
CA ASP A 179 0.67 15.53 -4.37
C ASP A 179 0.89 14.03 -4.08
N ASN A 180 -0.18 13.25 -4.06
CA ASN A 180 -0.13 11.80 -3.89
C ASN A 180 0.63 11.09 -5.02
N LEU A 181 0.43 11.50 -6.25
CA LEU A 181 1.20 11.01 -7.40
C LEU A 181 2.69 11.37 -7.28
N GLY A 182 2.98 12.59 -6.81
CA GLY A 182 4.34 13.03 -6.51
C GLY A 182 5.02 12.15 -5.45
N LEU A 183 4.31 11.79 -4.36
CA LEU A 183 4.81 10.90 -3.32
C LEU A 183 5.14 9.49 -3.85
N ILE A 184 4.31 8.96 -4.76
CA ILE A 184 4.57 7.67 -5.43
C ILE A 184 5.77 7.78 -6.36
N ARG A 185 5.84 8.80 -7.23
CA ARG A 185 6.96 9.02 -8.16
C ARG A 185 8.29 9.21 -7.43
N LYS A 186 8.31 9.96 -6.32
CA LYS A 186 9.49 10.17 -5.46
C LYS A 186 10.10 8.85 -5.00
N ARG A 187 9.25 7.84 -4.69
CA ARG A 187 9.69 6.52 -4.19
C ARG A 187 9.93 5.52 -5.31
N LEU A 188 9.16 5.62 -6.38
CA LEU A 188 9.19 4.70 -7.51
C LEU A 188 9.73 5.40 -8.76
N LYS A 189 11.05 5.63 -8.78
CA LYS A 189 11.77 6.30 -9.86
C LYS A 189 12.01 5.33 -11.03
N THR A 190 10.96 5.00 -11.77
CA THR A 190 11.03 4.13 -12.95
C THR A 190 10.15 4.64 -14.08
N PRO A 191 10.61 4.58 -15.35
CA PRO A 191 9.79 4.91 -16.50
C PRO A 191 8.64 3.90 -16.73
N ASP A 192 8.74 2.70 -16.13
CA ASP A 192 7.71 1.65 -16.26
C ASP A 192 6.44 1.93 -15.45
N LEU A 193 6.43 2.94 -14.58
CA LEU A 193 5.23 3.33 -13.86
C LEU A 193 4.26 4.02 -14.82
N CYS A 194 3.14 3.34 -15.10
CA CYS A 194 2.04 3.85 -15.89
C CYS A 194 0.98 4.45 -14.96
N ILE A 195 0.49 5.63 -15.33
CA ILE A 195 -0.60 6.33 -14.68
C ILE A 195 -1.67 6.58 -15.74
N GLU A 196 -2.92 6.26 -15.44
CA GLU A 196 -4.04 6.50 -16.34
C GLU A 196 -5.15 7.22 -15.58
N PHE A 197 -5.68 8.30 -16.14
CA PHE A 197 -6.81 9.01 -15.55
C PHE A 197 -8.12 8.57 -16.19
N ILE A 198 -9.09 8.23 -15.34
CA ILE A 198 -10.45 7.91 -15.72
C ILE A 198 -11.37 8.89 -15.01
N LYS A 199 -12.24 9.58 -15.76
CA LYS A 199 -13.24 10.47 -15.18
C LYS A 199 -14.48 9.67 -14.79
N THR A 200 -14.98 9.91 -13.58
CA THR A 200 -16.19 9.28 -13.03
C THR A 200 -17.22 10.36 -12.65
N GLY A 201 -18.49 9.97 -12.62
CA GLY A 201 -19.61 10.82 -12.23
C GLY A 201 -20.30 11.55 -13.39
N LYS A 202 -21.61 11.74 -13.24
CA LYS A 202 -22.45 12.53 -14.15
C LYS A 202 -22.49 14.00 -13.73
N THR A 203 -22.66 14.22 -12.44
CA THR A 203 -22.78 15.55 -11.83
C THR A 203 -21.47 15.95 -11.18
N VAL A 204 -20.85 15.03 -10.43
CA VAL A 204 -19.59 15.23 -9.74
C VAL A 204 -18.46 14.62 -10.59
N HIS A 205 -17.77 15.48 -11.36
CA HIS A 205 -16.68 15.03 -12.24
C HIS A 205 -15.37 14.86 -11.46
N ASN A 206 -15.20 13.72 -10.82
CA ASN A 206 -13.98 13.38 -10.11
C ASN A 206 -13.05 12.52 -10.97
N ASN A 207 -11.75 12.69 -10.77
CA ASN A 207 -10.73 11.90 -11.44
C ASN A 207 -10.35 10.67 -10.59
N VAL A 208 -10.22 9.54 -11.27
CA VAL A 208 -9.63 8.31 -10.73
C VAL A 208 -8.30 8.09 -11.43
N ALA A 209 -7.23 7.96 -10.69
CA ALA A 209 -5.93 7.60 -11.25
C ALA A 209 -5.65 6.12 -10.99
N VAL A 210 -5.40 5.37 -12.05
CA VAL A 210 -5.02 3.95 -12.01
C VAL A 210 -3.52 3.86 -12.22
N LEU A 211 -2.81 3.30 -11.23
CA LEU A 211 -1.35 3.19 -11.19
C LEU A 211 -0.92 1.72 -11.26
N TYR A 212 0.00 1.42 -12.13
CA TYR A 212 0.54 0.07 -12.27
C TYR A 212 1.93 0.06 -12.90
N LEU A 213 2.67 -1.03 -12.71
CA LEU A 213 3.96 -1.22 -13.37
C LEU A 213 3.81 -2.06 -14.63
N LYS A 214 4.23 -1.51 -15.76
CA LYS A 214 4.29 -2.21 -17.05
C LYS A 214 5.18 -3.45 -16.94
N GLY A 215 4.71 -4.57 -17.50
CA GLY A 215 5.44 -5.84 -17.44
C GLY A 215 5.42 -6.55 -16.08
N LYS A 216 4.84 -5.93 -15.03
CA LYS A 216 4.67 -6.55 -13.72
C LYS A 216 3.22 -6.94 -13.43
N VAL A 217 2.30 -6.10 -13.76
CA VAL A 217 0.86 -6.39 -13.61
C VAL A 217 0.42 -7.43 -14.63
N LYS A 218 -0.47 -8.35 -14.22
CA LYS A 218 -1.16 -9.24 -15.16
C LYS A 218 -2.19 -8.45 -15.96
N ASN A 219 -2.17 -8.58 -17.29
CA ASN A 219 -3.12 -7.88 -18.15
C ASN A 219 -4.58 -8.17 -17.80
N GLN A 220 -4.89 -9.40 -17.36
CA GLN A 220 -6.23 -9.78 -16.93
C GLN A 220 -6.71 -8.95 -15.73
N ILE A 221 -5.85 -8.78 -14.70
CA ILE A 221 -6.18 -7.99 -13.50
C ILE A 221 -6.36 -6.52 -13.89
N LEU A 222 -5.44 -5.98 -14.71
CA LEU A 222 -5.51 -4.59 -15.14
C LEU A 222 -6.78 -4.29 -15.92
N GLN A 223 -7.12 -5.16 -16.88
CA GLN A 223 -8.34 -5.01 -17.67
C GLN A 223 -9.59 -5.11 -16.80
N GLU A 224 -9.62 -6.06 -15.86
CA GLU A 224 -10.75 -6.22 -14.94
C GLU A 224 -10.94 -4.96 -14.08
N VAL A 225 -9.85 -4.39 -13.53
CA VAL A 225 -9.90 -3.13 -12.77
C VAL A 225 -10.47 -2.00 -13.64
N LYS A 226 -9.95 -1.84 -14.86
CA LYS A 226 -10.43 -0.79 -15.79
C LYS A 226 -11.88 -0.97 -16.16
N ASN A 227 -12.29 -2.19 -16.52
CA ASN A 227 -13.68 -2.48 -16.90
C ASN A 227 -14.65 -2.17 -15.76
N ARG A 228 -14.28 -2.48 -14.51
CA ARG A 228 -15.13 -2.17 -13.36
C ARG A 228 -15.20 -0.67 -13.09
N ILE A 229 -14.09 0.06 -13.17
CA ILE A 229 -14.11 1.52 -13.04
C ILE A 229 -14.94 2.14 -14.17
N ASP A 230 -14.83 1.62 -15.39
CA ASP A 230 -15.61 2.07 -16.53
C ASP A 230 -17.12 1.82 -16.36
N SER A 231 -17.50 0.69 -15.75
CA SER A 231 -18.91 0.37 -15.48
C SER A 231 -19.55 1.31 -14.46
N VAL A 232 -18.77 1.93 -13.59
CA VAL A 232 -19.26 2.85 -12.56
C VAL A 232 -19.11 4.34 -12.92
N LYS A 233 -18.68 4.66 -14.14
CA LYS A 233 -18.57 6.06 -14.61
C LYS A 233 -19.87 6.86 -14.51
N GLY A 234 -21.00 6.18 -14.54
CA GLY A 234 -22.32 6.82 -14.45
C GLY A 234 -22.79 7.14 -13.03
N TYR A 235 -22.04 6.76 -12.00
CA TYR A 235 -22.39 7.00 -10.61
C TYR A 235 -21.65 8.22 -10.07
N ASP A 236 -22.37 9.08 -9.36
CA ASP A 236 -21.76 10.21 -8.64
C ASP A 236 -21.14 9.70 -7.35
N ILE A 237 -19.84 9.55 -7.38
CA ILE A 237 -19.02 9.02 -6.28
C ILE A 237 -18.43 10.22 -5.54
N VAL A 238 -18.53 10.24 -4.22
CA VAL A 238 -17.99 11.33 -3.37
C VAL A 238 -16.78 10.82 -2.56
N HIS A 239 -16.79 9.55 -2.17
CA HIS A 239 -15.76 8.96 -1.32
C HIS A 239 -15.15 7.72 -1.96
N ILE A 240 -13.87 7.50 -1.70
CA ILE A 240 -13.12 6.35 -2.23
C ILE A 240 -13.71 5.00 -1.79
N GLU A 241 -14.33 4.94 -0.61
CA GLU A 241 -14.99 3.74 -0.09
C GLU A 241 -16.24 3.37 -0.91
N GLN A 242 -16.96 4.36 -1.44
CA GLN A 242 -18.08 4.11 -2.36
C GLN A 242 -17.55 3.48 -3.66
N LEU A 243 -16.44 4.00 -4.19
CA LEU A 243 -15.78 3.39 -5.35
C LEU A 243 -15.37 1.95 -5.04
N ALA A 244 -14.73 1.70 -3.90
CA ALA A 244 -14.30 0.37 -3.50
C ALA A 244 -15.46 -0.63 -3.44
N ASN A 245 -16.59 -0.22 -2.88
CA ASN A 245 -17.79 -1.06 -2.79
C ASN A 245 -18.39 -1.37 -4.17
N LEU A 246 -18.43 -0.37 -5.07
CA LEU A 246 -19.00 -0.53 -6.41
C LEU A 246 -18.15 -1.42 -7.33
N ILE A 247 -16.81 -1.39 -7.18
CA ILE A 247 -15.90 -2.20 -8.02
C ILE A 247 -15.54 -3.55 -7.39
N SER A 248 -16.03 -3.85 -6.18
CA SER A 248 -15.76 -5.11 -5.47
C SER A 248 -16.41 -6.31 -6.17
N ASP A 249 -15.78 -7.50 -6.09
CA ASP A 249 -16.30 -8.74 -6.65
C ASP A 249 -17.64 -9.19 -6.04
N ARG A 250 -17.84 -8.91 -4.75
CA ARG A 250 -19.07 -9.25 -4.02
C ARG A 250 -19.44 -8.09 -3.10
N VAL A 251 -20.60 -7.51 -3.32
CA VAL A 251 -21.12 -6.41 -2.50
C VAL A 251 -21.56 -6.93 -1.11
N PHE A 252 -22.14 -8.12 -1.05
CA PHE A 252 -22.63 -8.72 0.20
C PHE A 252 -21.58 -9.64 0.85
N THR A 253 -20.38 -9.11 1.11
CA THR A 253 -19.36 -9.82 1.87
C THR A 253 -18.89 -8.96 3.02
N ILE A 254 -18.60 -9.61 4.16
CA ILE A 254 -17.98 -8.94 5.30
C ILE A 254 -16.48 -8.78 5.13
N PHE A 255 -15.87 -9.53 4.20
CA PHE A 255 -14.41 -9.50 3.96
C PHE A 255 -14.02 -8.39 3.00
N PRO A 256 -12.97 -7.60 3.31
CA PRO A 256 -12.46 -6.58 2.41
C PRO A 256 -11.73 -7.24 1.23
N LEU A 257 -12.31 -7.10 0.03
CA LEU A 257 -11.73 -7.62 -1.22
C LEU A 257 -10.83 -6.61 -1.93
N ILE A 258 -10.75 -5.40 -1.40
CA ILE A 258 -9.87 -4.32 -1.83
C ILE A 258 -9.20 -3.78 -0.57
N GLN A 259 -7.90 -3.60 -0.64
CA GLN A 259 -7.14 -3.04 0.48
C GLN A 259 -7.04 -1.52 0.34
N TRP A 260 -7.25 -0.82 1.44
CA TRP A 260 -7.04 0.61 1.55
C TRP A 260 -5.77 0.88 2.36
N THR A 261 -5.01 1.92 1.99
CA THR A 261 -3.81 2.35 2.72
C THR A 261 -3.63 3.86 2.66
N GLU A 262 -3.23 4.46 3.77
CA GLU A 262 -2.80 5.86 3.86
C GLU A 262 -1.31 6.03 3.55
N ARG A 263 -0.57 4.93 3.38
CA ARG A 263 0.90 4.93 3.31
C ARG A 263 1.43 4.79 1.89
N PRO A 264 2.18 5.79 1.38
CA PRO A 264 2.82 5.69 0.06
C PRO A 264 3.86 4.56 -0.05
N ASP A 265 4.61 4.25 1.03
CA ASP A 265 5.60 3.17 1.05
C ASP A 265 4.96 1.80 0.87
N LYS A 266 3.84 1.53 1.57
CA LYS A 266 3.05 0.31 1.42
C LYS A 266 2.46 0.21 0.01
N ALA A 267 1.88 1.29 -0.49
CA ALA A 267 1.32 1.34 -1.84
C ALA A 267 2.38 1.00 -2.91
N VAL A 268 3.57 1.61 -2.81
CA VAL A 268 4.69 1.33 -3.72
C VAL A 268 5.15 -0.12 -3.64
N SER A 269 5.23 -0.70 -2.43
CA SER A 269 5.62 -2.11 -2.27
C SER A 269 4.65 -3.04 -2.98
N PHE A 270 3.34 -2.81 -2.86
CA PHE A 270 2.31 -3.59 -3.55
C PHE A 270 2.34 -3.40 -5.08
N ILE A 271 2.53 -2.17 -5.57
CA ILE A 271 2.69 -1.90 -7.00
C ILE A 271 3.94 -2.60 -7.55
N LEU A 272 5.04 -2.66 -6.79
CA LEU A 272 6.25 -3.40 -7.15
C LEU A 272 6.01 -4.91 -7.26
N GLU A 273 5.08 -5.47 -6.52
CA GLU A 273 4.67 -6.87 -6.59
C GLU A 273 3.77 -7.17 -7.78
N GLY A 274 3.09 -6.17 -8.35
CA GLY A 274 2.21 -6.31 -9.51
C GLY A 274 0.74 -6.04 -9.23
N ASN A 275 0.43 -5.44 -8.07
CA ASN A 275 -0.91 -4.91 -7.79
C ASN A 275 -1.17 -3.63 -8.59
N VAL A 276 -2.44 -3.30 -8.72
CA VAL A 276 -2.93 -2.05 -9.27
C VAL A 276 -3.30 -1.14 -8.11
N GLY A 277 -2.76 0.07 -8.12
CA GLY A 277 -3.15 1.14 -7.20
C GLY A 277 -4.22 2.01 -7.82
N ILE A 278 -5.22 2.43 -7.04
CA ILE A 278 -6.30 3.30 -7.48
C ILE A 278 -6.35 4.49 -6.51
N LEU A 279 -6.03 5.68 -7.02
CA LEU A 279 -6.19 6.94 -6.30
C LEU A 279 -7.49 7.61 -6.73
N TYR A 280 -8.18 8.17 -5.77
CA TYR A 280 -9.38 8.96 -5.98
C TYR A 280 -9.14 10.39 -5.50
N ASP A 281 -9.61 11.37 -6.26
CA ASP A 281 -9.45 12.79 -5.89
C ASP A 281 -10.16 13.08 -4.55
N ASN A 282 -9.61 13.99 -3.75
CA ASN A 282 -10.09 14.32 -2.40
C ASN A 282 -10.08 13.12 -1.40
N SER A 283 -9.16 12.16 -1.58
CA SER A 283 -8.99 11.03 -0.67
C SER A 283 -7.59 10.96 -0.09
N ARG A 284 -7.50 10.72 1.23
CA ARG A 284 -6.24 10.52 1.97
C ARG A 284 -5.67 9.11 1.84
N GLY A 285 -6.11 8.32 0.91
CA GLY A 285 -5.64 6.94 0.76
C GLY A 285 -5.71 6.42 -0.65
N MET A 286 -5.09 5.28 -0.84
CA MET A 286 -5.06 4.54 -2.09
C MET A 286 -5.72 3.18 -1.91
N LEU A 287 -6.53 2.76 -2.88
CA LEU A 287 -7.00 1.39 -2.97
C LEU A 287 -5.98 0.53 -3.71
N LEU A 288 -5.79 -0.69 -3.23
CA LEU A 288 -4.88 -1.68 -3.80
C LEU A 288 -5.68 -2.92 -4.18
N ALA A 289 -5.56 -3.34 -5.42
CA ALA A 289 -6.22 -4.52 -5.96
C ALA A 289 -5.23 -5.35 -6.80
N PRO A 290 -5.35 -6.70 -6.76
CA PRO A 290 -6.18 -7.53 -5.90
C PRO A 290 -5.69 -7.60 -4.46
N THR A 291 -6.53 -8.08 -3.55
CA THR A 291 -6.21 -8.24 -2.13
C THR A 291 -6.38 -9.70 -1.69
N THR A 292 -5.47 -10.17 -0.83
CA THR A 292 -5.52 -11.50 -0.21
C THR A 292 -5.52 -11.37 1.31
N ILE A 293 -5.93 -12.42 2.03
CA ILE A 293 -5.89 -12.42 3.50
C ILE A 293 -4.46 -12.21 4.03
N SER A 294 -3.46 -12.78 3.34
CA SER A 294 -2.06 -12.60 3.71
C SER A 294 -1.61 -11.13 3.58
N ALA A 295 -2.06 -10.43 2.54
CA ALA A 295 -1.78 -9.01 2.33
C ALA A 295 -2.39 -8.12 3.44
N LEU A 296 -3.59 -8.48 3.92
CA LEU A 296 -4.25 -7.77 5.02
C LEU A 296 -3.57 -7.98 6.38
N MET A 297 -2.80 -9.06 6.54
CA MET A 297 -2.05 -9.37 7.76
C MET A 297 -0.62 -8.81 7.76
N GLN A 298 -0.14 -8.28 6.64
CA GLN A 298 1.17 -7.65 6.53
C GLN A 298 1.15 -6.20 7.05
N SER A 299 2.17 -5.85 7.82
CA SER A 299 2.44 -4.48 8.26
C SER A 299 3.74 -3.96 7.64
N PRO A 300 3.84 -2.67 7.31
CA PRO A 300 5.10 -2.06 6.88
C PRO A 300 6.25 -2.27 7.87
N ASP A 301 5.97 -2.31 9.17
CA ASP A 301 6.99 -2.54 10.22
C ASP A 301 7.77 -3.83 10.03
N ASP A 302 7.14 -4.88 9.46
CA ASP A 302 7.79 -6.16 9.20
C ASP A 302 8.97 -6.04 8.24
N TYR A 303 8.99 -4.98 7.41
CA TYR A 303 10.03 -4.71 6.42
C TYR A 303 11.17 -3.85 6.97
N TYR A 304 10.94 -3.14 8.07
CA TYR A 304 11.93 -2.29 8.73
C TYR A 304 12.71 -3.00 9.83
N GLU A 305 12.20 -4.18 10.28
CA GLU A 305 12.84 -4.98 11.33
C GLU A 305 13.63 -6.18 10.75
N HIS A 306 14.45 -6.79 11.62
CA HIS A 306 15.18 -8.01 11.26
C HIS A 306 14.19 -9.15 10.94
N TRP A 307 14.44 -9.93 9.91
CA TRP A 307 13.55 -10.98 9.40
C TRP A 307 13.02 -11.95 10.46
N LEU A 308 13.85 -12.28 11.48
CA LEU A 308 13.45 -13.17 12.56
C LEU A 308 12.34 -12.54 13.42
N PHE A 309 12.51 -11.27 13.82
CA PHE A 309 11.50 -10.54 14.60
C PHE A 309 10.22 -10.34 13.79
N GLY A 310 10.34 -9.98 12.52
CA GLY A 310 9.18 -9.89 11.61
C GLY A 310 8.40 -11.21 11.55
N THR A 311 9.10 -12.36 11.50
CA THR A 311 8.44 -13.69 11.51
C THR A 311 7.68 -13.94 12.81
N VAL A 312 8.31 -13.68 13.97
CA VAL A 312 7.66 -13.86 15.27
C VAL A 312 6.44 -12.98 15.42
N ILE A 313 6.55 -11.70 15.05
CA ILE A 313 5.43 -10.75 15.14
C ILE A 313 4.29 -11.17 14.20
N THR A 314 4.60 -11.60 12.97
CA THR A 314 3.58 -12.12 12.04
C THR A 314 2.87 -13.34 12.62
N PHE A 315 3.59 -14.27 13.23
CA PHE A 315 3.00 -15.43 13.89
C PHE A 315 2.08 -15.03 15.06
N ILE A 316 2.51 -14.08 15.90
CA ILE A 316 1.68 -13.53 16.98
C ILE A 316 0.41 -12.90 16.42
N ARG A 317 0.45 -12.19 15.29
CA ARG A 317 -0.75 -11.62 14.64
C ARG A 317 -1.76 -12.69 14.24
N TYR A 318 -1.31 -13.80 13.64
CA TYR A 318 -2.22 -14.90 13.29
C TYR A 318 -2.85 -15.54 14.53
N ILE A 319 -2.08 -15.72 15.62
CA ILE A 319 -2.64 -16.15 16.91
C ILE A 319 -3.65 -15.12 17.44
N SER A 320 -3.32 -13.84 17.38
CA SER A 320 -4.21 -12.76 17.81
C SER A 320 -5.50 -12.72 17.00
N LEU A 321 -5.44 -12.95 15.69
CA LEU A 321 -6.62 -13.09 14.84
C LEU A 321 -7.52 -14.23 15.32
N PHE A 322 -6.93 -15.37 15.63
CA PHE A 322 -7.67 -16.53 16.17
C PHE A 322 -8.29 -16.21 17.53
N ILE A 323 -7.52 -15.68 18.48
CA ILE A 323 -7.98 -15.34 19.83
C ILE A 323 -9.09 -14.28 19.76
N SER A 324 -8.91 -13.21 19.00
CA SER A 324 -9.87 -12.12 18.89
C SER A 324 -11.23 -12.58 18.34
N THR A 325 -11.25 -13.64 17.55
CA THR A 325 -12.47 -14.16 16.91
C THR A 325 -13.13 -15.26 17.74
N PHE A 326 -12.35 -16.22 18.25
CA PHE A 326 -12.88 -17.46 18.80
C PHE A 326 -12.83 -17.56 20.32
N PHE A 327 -11.98 -16.81 21.01
CA PHE A 327 -11.73 -17.03 22.45
C PHE A 327 -12.98 -16.87 23.31
N PRO A 328 -13.84 -15.85 23.16
CA PRO A 328 -15.10 -15.77 23.91
C PRO A 328 -16.04 -16.93 23.61
N ALA A 329 -16.12 -17.37 22.35
CA ALA A 329 -16.95 -18.52 21.97
C ALA A 329 -16.43 -19.83 22.59
N ILE A 330 -15.12 -20.04 22.61
CA ILE A 330 -14.48 -21.19 23.26
C ILE A 330 -14.79 -21.18 24.75
N TYR A 331 -14.68 -20.04 25.43
CA TYR A 331 -15.02 -19.94 26.85
C TYR A 331 -16.49 -20.34 27.11
N ILE A 332 -17.45 -19.85 26.31
CA ILE A 332 -18.86 -20.20 26.42
C ILE A 332 -19.04 -21.72 26.22
N ALA A 333 -18.44 -22.31 25.20
CA ALA A 333 -18.56 -23.72 24.89
C ALA A 333 -18.00 -24.61 26.01
N LEU A 334 -16.84 -24.28 26.57
CA LEU A 334 -16.19 -25.02 27.63
C LEU A 334 -16.95 -24.91 28.97
N THR A 335 -17.44 -23.73 29.29
CA THR A 335 -18.10 -23.53 30.59
C THR A 335 -19.57 -24.00 30.64
N SER A 336 -20.26 -24.00 29.48
CA SER A 336 -21.69 -24.33 29.43
C SER A 336 -21.99 -25.74 28.93
N PHE A 337 -21.16 -26.29 28.02
CA PHE A 337 -21.44 -27.56 27.35
C PHE A 337 -20.41 -28.67 27.62
N HIS A 338 -19.13 -28.29 27.79
CA HIS A 338 -18.04 -29.27 27.88
C HIS A 338 -17.11 -28.98 29.06
N PRO A 339 -17.63 -28.90 30.33
CA PRO A 339 -16.80 -28.62 31.49
C PRO A 339 -15.76 -29.73 31.76
N GLU A 340 -16.01 -30.96 31.31
CA GLU A 340 -15.12 -32.10 31.43
C GLU A 340 -13.83 -31.98 30.61
N MET A 341 -13.78 -31.09 29.62
CA MET A 341 -12.56 -30.81 28.85
C MET A 341 -11.55 -29.94 29.61
N LEU A 342 -12.00 -29.31 30.70
CA LEU A 342 -11.14 -28.47 31.52
C LEU A 342 -10.38 -29.32 32.57
N PRO A 343 -9.08 -29.01 32.85
CA PRO A 343 -8.39 -29.60 34.00
C PRO A 343 -9.20 -29.38 35.29
N THR A 344 -9.31 -30.40 36.15
CA THR A 344 -10.17 -30.35 37.35
C THR A 344 -9.88 -29.18 38.28
N SER A 345 -8.61 -28.80 38.43
CA SER A 345 -8.22 -27.62 39.23
C SER A 345 -8.77 -26.31 38.65
N LEU A 346 -8.72 -26.16 37.31
CA LEU A 346 -9.25 -24.98 36.61
C LEU A 346 -10.79 -24.97 36.65
N LEU A 347 -11.42 -26.13 36.44
CA LEU A 347 -12.85 -26.27 36.51
C LEU A 347 -13.38 -25.86 37.89
N LEU A 348 -12.77 -26.33 38.98
CA LEU A 348 -13.14 -25.97 40.36
C LEU A 348 -12.96 -24.46 40.61
N SER A 349 -11.86 -23.88 40.11
CA SER A 349 -11.61 -22.44 40.22
C SER A 349 -12.66 -21.61 39.47
N ILE A 350 -13.00 -21.98 38.24
CA ILE A 350 -14.05 -21.30 37.45
C ILE A 350 -15.39 -21.45 38.13
N SER A 351 -15.76 -22.66 38.53
CA SER A 351 -17.05 -22.95 39.21
C SER A 351 -17.18 -22.18 40.53
N GLY A 352 -16.09 -22.14 41.33
CA GLY A 352 -16.07 -21.40 42.58
C GLY A 352 -16.30 -19.90 42.41
N THR A 353 -15.69 -19.30 41.39
CA THR A 353 -15.87 -17.86 41.10
C THR A 353 -17.20 -17.54 40.48
N ARG A 354 -17.96 -18.51 39.99
CA ARG A 354 -19.29 -18.33 39.40
C ARG A 354 -20.44 -18.52 40.39
N ILE A 355 -20.20 -18.98 41.61
CA ILE A 355 -21.27 -19.21 42.63
C ILE A 355 -22.06 -17.93 42.91
N GLY A 356 -21.46 -16.75 42.75
CA GLY A 356 -22.15 -15.46 42.96
C GLY A 356 -22.63 -14.74 41.68
N VAL A 357 -22.45 -15.37 40.50
CA VAL A 357 -22.77 -14.72 39.22
C VAL A 357 -24.18 -15.07 38.76
N SER A 358 -25.00 -14.04 38.50
CA SER A 358 -26.42 -14.21 38.14
C SER A 358 -26.65 -14.54 36.68
N LEU A 359 -25.69 -14.22 35.76
CA LEU A 359 -25.86 -14.36 34.32
C LEU A 359 -25.30 -15.70 33.79
N HIS A 360 -25.94 -16.22 32.74
CA HIS A 360 -25.41 -17.32 31.96
C HIS A 360 -24.16 -16.87 31.17
N PRO A 361 -23.13 -17.73 30.94
CA PRO A 361 -21.88 -17.37 30.28
C PRO A 361 -22.04 -16.61 28.97
N PHE A 362 -23.05 -16.93 28.17
CA PHE A 362 -23.34 -16.23 26.93
C PHE A 362 -23.69 -14.75 27.17
N PHE A 363 -24.58 -14.48 28.12
CA PHE A 363 -24.99 -13.11 28.43
C PHE A 363 -23.89 -12.31 29.10
N GLU A 364 -23.07 -12.94 29.96
CA GLU A 364 -21.87 -12.32 30.51
C GLU A 364 -20.92 -11.86 29.38
N ALA A 365 -20.62 -12.77 28.43
CA ALA A 365 -19.78 -12.48 27.29
C ALA A 365 -20.39 -11.39 26.40
N LEU A 366 -21.69 -11.45 26.13
CA LEU A 366 -22.40 -10.49 25.29
C LEU A 366 -22.31 -9.07 25.88
N VAL A 367 -22.63 -8.93 27.17
CA VAL A 367 -22.55 -7.63 27.87
C VAL A 367 -21.14 -7.07 27.82
N MET A 368 -20.13 -7.89 28.14
CA MET A 368 -18.72 -7.45 28.11
C MET A 368 -18.25 -7.06 26.71
N ILE A 369 -18.63 -7.80 25.68
CA ILE A 369 -18.28 -7.47 24.30
C ILE A 369 -18.97 -6.19 23.84
N ILE A 370 -20.25 -5.97 24.20
CA ILE A 370 -20.94 -4.70 23.90
C ILE A 370 -20.24 -3.52 24.59
N ILE A 371 -19.88 -3.65 25.87
CA ILE A 371 -19.13 -2.61 26.58
C ILE A 371 -17.79 -2.35 25.88
N LEU A 372 -17.08 -3.40 25.48
CA LEU A 372 -15.82 -3.29 24.75
C LEU A 372 -16.01 -2.53 23.43
N GLU A 373 -17.04 -2.86 22.63
CA GLU A 373 -17.32 -2.19 21.36
C GLU A 373 -17.66 -0.70 21.57
N ILE A 374 -18.44 -0.37 22.60
CA ILE A 374 -18.73 1.02 22.97
C ILE A 374 -17.45 1.78 23.34
N LEU A 375 -16.57 1.16 24.15
CA LEU A 375 -15.29 1.78 24.52
C LEU A 375 -14.37 1.99 23.32
N GLN A 376 -14.32 1.03 22.39
CA GLN A 376 -13.51 1.16 21.18
C GLN A 376 -14.06 2.26 20.26
N GLU A 377 -15.38 2.31 20.05
CA GLU A 377 -16.02 3.34 19.23
C GLU A 377 -15.85 4.74 19.83
N ALA A 378 -16.00 4.87 21.16
CA ALA A 378 -15.73 6.13 21.86
C ALA A 378 -14.26 6.55 21.72
N GLY A 379 -13.33 5.59 21.84
CA GLY A 379 -11.89 5.85 21.70
C GLY A 379 -11.48 6.38 20.32
N LEU A 380 -12.18 5.98 19.26
CA LEU A 380 -11.92 6.48 17.89
C LEU A 380 -12.40 7.92 17.67
N ARG A 381 -13.44 8.35 18.38
CA ARG A 381 -14.08 9.67 18.20
C ARG A 381 -13.52 10.74 19.13
N LEU A 382 -12.92 10.34 20.26
CA LEU A 382 -12.38 11.26 21.23
C LEU A 382 -10.95 11.73 20.86
N PRO A 383 -10.55 12.93 21.26
CA PRO A 383 -9.15 13.36 21.17
C PRO A 383 -8.24 12.35 21.89
N LYS A 384 -7.06 12.07 21.33
CA LYS A 384 -6.12 11.02 21.80
C LYS A 384 -5.93 11.00 23.34
N VAL A 385 -5.78 12.17 23.95
CA VAL A 385 -5.57 12.31 25.41
C VAL A 385 -6.79 11.85 26.21
N VAL A 386 -7.99 12.26 25.79
CA VAL A 386 -9.25 11.90 26.46
C VAL A 386 -9.61 10.44 26.21
N GLY A 387 -9.41 9.96 24.97
CA GLY A 387 -9.70 8.57 24.60
C GLY A 387 -8.90 7.57 25.42
N GLN A 388 -7.62 7.84 25.68
CA GLN A 388 -6.77 6.99 26.51
C GLN A 388 -7.28 6.92 27.96
N THR A 389 -7.66 8.06 28.56
CA THR A 389 -8.20 8.11 29.92
C THR A 389 -9.53 7.35 30.03
N VAL A 390 -10.44 7.54 29.07
CA VAL A 390 -11.74 6.84 29.04
C VAL A 390 -11.55 5.33 28.88
N ALA A 391 -10.60 4.89 28.05
CA ALA A 391 -10.32 3.46 27.88
C ALA A 391 -9.80 2.81 29.18
N ILE A 392 -8.91 3.49 29.92
CA ILE A 392 -8.37 2.97 31.19
C ILE A 392 -9.47 2.96 32.27
N VAL A 393 -10.15 4.09 32.46
CA VAL A 393 -11.22 4.20 33.49
C VAL A 393 -12.38 3.28 33.16
N GLY A 394 -12.85 3.25 31.90
CA GLY A 394 -13.93 2.39 31.47
C GLY A 394 -13.58 0.91 31.65
N GLY A 395 -12.42 0.47 31.19
CA GLY A 395 -12.00 -0.93 31.30
C GLY A 395 -11.80 -1.39 32.75
N LEU A 396 -11.12 -0.59 33.57
CA LEU A 396 -10.82 -0.97 34.95
C LEU A 396 -12.05 -0.83 35.87
N VAL A 397 -12.70 0.35 35.87
CA VAL A 397 -13.80 0.66 36.80
C VAL A 397 -15.04 -0.17 36.46
N ILE A 398 -15.43 -0.24 35.18
CA ILE A 398 -16.61 -1.03 34.78
C ILE A 398 -16.35 -2.52 35.00
N GLY A 399 -15.14 -3.02 34.65
CA GLY A 399 -14.78 -4.42 34.85
C GLY A 399 -14.80 -4.83 36.32
N GLN A 400 -14.19 -4.02 37.22
CA GLN A 400 -14.22 -4.30 38.67
C GLN A 400 -15.63 -4.18 39.27
N ALA A 401 -16.38 -3.15 38.94
CA ALA A 401 -17.72 -2.95 39.43
C ALA A 401 -18.67 -4.10 39.01
N ALA A 402 -18.56 -4.58 37.77
CA ALA A 402 -19.34 -5.68 37.26
C ALA A 402 -19.08 -7.01 37.98
N VAL A 403 -17.78 -7.26 38.33
CA VAL A 403 -17.39 -8.42 39.12
C VAL A 403 -17.86 -8.28 40.56
N GLN A 404 -17.69 -7.12 41.20
CA GLN A 404 -18.15 -6.88 42.59
C GLN A 404 -19.66 -6.97 42.72
N ALA A 405 -20.40 -6.55 41.71
CA ALA A 405 -21.87 -6.67 41.68
C ALA A 405 -22.36 -8.09 41.39
N GLY A 406 -21.49 -9.06 41.14
CA GLY A 406 -21.87 -10.43 40.79
C GLY A 406 -22.60 -10.54 39.44
N ILE A 407 -22.42 -9.57 38.56
CA ILE A 407 -23.01 -9.59 37.21
C ILE A 407 -22.16 -10.46 36.28
N ILE A 408 -20.84 -10.41 36.43
CA ILE A 408 -19.89 -11.04 35.53
C ILE A 408 -18.81 -11.77 36.36
N GLY A 409 -18.45 -12.96 35.91
CA GLY A 409 -17.35 -13.72 36.53
C GLY A 409 -15.97 -13.15 36.22
N PRO A 410 -14.99 -13.22 37.17
CA PRO A 410 -13.62 -12.72 36.95
C PRO A 410 -12.93 -13.32 35.73
N PHE A 411 -13.16 -14.59 35.43
CA PHE A 411 -12.60 -15.25 34.25
C PHE A 411 -13.10 -14.64 32.94
N MET A 412 -14.37 -14.20 32.87
CA MET A 412 -14.91 -13.54 31.70
C MET A 412 -14.22 -12.20 31.43
N VAL A 413 -13.87 -11.45 32.48
CA VAL A 413 -13.10 -10.20 32.35
C VAL A 413 -11.72 -10.47 31.74
N ILE A 414 -11.06 -11.55 32.13
CA ILE A 414 -9.76 -11.97 31.53
C ILE A 414 -9.97 -12.33 30.06
N VAL A 415 -10.98 -13.14 29.74
CA VAL A 415 -11.27 -13.55 28.35
C VAL A 415 -11.53 -12.34 27.45
N THR A 416 -12.35 -11.40 27.92
CA THR A 416 -12.66 -10.19 27.14
C THR A 416 -11.47 -9.26 27.00
N SER A 417 -10.64 -9.11 28.04
CA SER A 417 -9.42 -8.30 27.99
C SER A 417 -8.39 -8.85 27.01
N VAL A 418 -8.14 -10.16 27.04
CA VAL A 418 -7.24 -10.83 26.08
C VAL A 418 -7.80 -10.71 24.66
N THR A 419 -9.09 -10.86 24.47
CA THR A 419 -9.77 -10.69 23.18
C THR A 419 -9.59 -9.27 22.65
N ALA A 420 -9.76 -8.26 23.53
CA ALA A 420 -9.57 -6.85 23.18
C ALA A 420 -8.13 -6.55 22.72
N ILE A 421 -7.14 -6.94 23.54
CA ILE A 421 -5.72 -6.74 23.23
C ILE A 421 -5.36 -7.42 21.90
N SER A 422 -5.84 -8.66 21.71
CA SER A 422 -5.62 -9.40 20.46
C SER A 422 -6.22 -8.71 19.24
N SER A 423 -7.38 -8.04 19.38
CA SER A 423 -8.01 -7.32 18.27
C SER A 423 -7.18 -6.12 17.79
N PHE A 424 -6.41 -5.47 18.66
CA PHE A 424 -5.52 -4.37 18.30
C PHE A 424 -4.24 -4.82 17.57
N SER A 425 -3.88 -6.09 17.64
CA SER A 425 -2.72 -6.64 16.93
C SER A 425 -2.96 -6.86 15.43
N ILE A 426 -4.21 -6.71 14.96
CA ILE A 426 -4.58 -6.89 13.55
C ILE A 426 -4.23 -5.61 12.78
N PRO A 427 -3.32 -5.67 11.76
CA PRO A 427 -2.80 -4.45 11.12
C PRO A 427 -3.82 -3.79 10.19
N SER A 428 -4.74 -4.54 9.59
CA SER A 428 -5.78 -4.01 8.73
C SER A 428 -7.03 -3.65 9.54
N TYR A 429 -7.41 -2.37 9.55
CA TYR A 429 -8.62 -1.90 10.22
C TYR A 429 -9.88 -2.62 9.70
N SER A 430 -10.01 -2.76 8.39
CA SER A 430 -11.15 -3.45 7.77
C SER A 430 -11.25 -4.91 8.18
N LEU A 431 -10.11 -5.63 8.29
CA LEU A 431 -10.09 -7.00 8.79
C LEU A 431 -10.46 -7.05 10.29
N GLY A 432 -10.05 -6.07 11.07
CA GLY A 432 -10.44 -5.91 12.46
C GLY A 432 -11.97 -5.82 12.63
N LEU A 433 -12.66 -5.08 11.77
CA LEU A 433 -14.13 -5.01 11.78
C LEU A 433 -14.78 -6.37 11.46
N VAL A 434 -14.19 -7.13 10.54
CA VAL A 434 -14.68 -8.50 10.24
C VAL A 434 -14.59 -9.41 11.46
N THR A 435 -13.49 -9.35 12.22
CA THR A 435 -13.33 -10.19 13.42
C THR A 435 -14.37 -9.88 14.50
N ARG A 436 -14.82 -8.62 14.62
CA ARG A 436 -15.88 -8.21 15.55
C ARG A 436 -17.21 -8.87 15.20
N ILE A 437 -17.59 -8.86 13.92
CA ILE A 437 -18.83 -9.51 13.44
C ILE A 437 -18.73 -11.02 13.62
N LEU A 438 -17.62 -11.63 13.21
CA LEU A 438 -17.41 -13.08 13.34
C LEU A 438 -17.46 -13.53 14.81
N ARG A 439 -16.89 -12.77 15.73
CA ARG A 439 -16.94 -13.02 17.17
C ARG A 439 -18.37 -13.21 17.67
N LEU A 440 -19.28 -12.29 17.32
CA LEU A 440 -20.69 -12.39 17.72
C LEU A 440 -21.36 -13.63 17.13
N ILE A 441 -21.09 -13.94 15.85
CA ILE A 441 -21.62 -15.13 15.19
C ILE A 441 -21.13 -16.40 15.90
N PHE A 442 -19.84 -16.50 16.21
CA PHE A 442 -19.27 -17.67 16.89
C PHE A 442 -19.74 -17.81 18.35
N MET A 443 -19.97 -16.69 19.05
CA MET A 443 -20.58 -16.72 20.38
C MET A 443 -22.00 -17.27 20.34
N LEU A 444 -22.81 -16.90 19.34
CA LEU A 444 -24.14 -17.44 19.14
C LEU A 444 -24.09 -18.95 18.83
N LEU A 445 -23.22 -19.38 17.94
CA LEU A 445 -23.03 -20.80 17.61
C LEU A 445 -22.57 -21.61 18.82
N ALA A 446 -21.66 -21.05 19.62
CA ALA A 446 -21.18 -21.66 20.86
C ALA A 446 -22.27 -21.79 21.91
N SER A 447 -23.15 -20.78 22.05
CA SER A 447 -24.24 -20.82 23.01
C SER A 447 -25.35 -21.80 22.62
N ALA A 448 -25.54 -22.08 21.33
CA ALA A 448 -26.55 -23.00 20.82
C ALA A 448 -26.09 -24.47 20.78
N LEU A 449 -24.86 -24.71 20.34
CA LEU A 449 -24.33 -26.05 19.99
C LEU A 449 -22.96 -26.37 20.66
N GLY A 450 -22.47 -25.51 21.53
CA GLY A 450 -21.17 -25.71 22.18
C GLY A 450 -19.99 -25.77 21.20
N ALA A 451 -19.04 -26.64 21.47
CA ALA A 451 -17.85 -26.85 20.62
C ALA A 451 -18.20 -27.37 19.21
N PHE A 452 -19.30 -28.11 19.08
CA PHE A 452 -19.80 -28.58 17.78
C PHE A 452 -20.22 -27.40 16.88
N GLY A 453 -20.90 -26.40 17.44
CA GLY A 453 -21.29 -25.19 16.73
C GLY A 453 -20.07 -24.38 16.24
N ILE A 454 -19.03 -24.27 17.08
CA ILE A 454 -17.76 -23.62 16.70
C ILE A 454 -17.11 -24.38 15.53
N SER A 455 -17.06 -25.70 15.60
CA SER A 455 -16.43 -26.55 14.56
C SER A 455 -17.13 -26.42 13.21
N ILE A 456 -18.46 -26.48 13.17
CA ILE A 456 -19.24 -26.26 11.95
C ILE A 456 -19.03 -24.85 11.42
N GLY A 457 -19.07 -23.85 12.31
CA GLY A 457 -18.82 -22.46 11.94
C GLY A 457 -17.45 -22.24 11.29
N ILE A 458 -16.38 -22.86 11.80
CA ILE A 458 -15.04 -22.79 11.24
C ILE A 458 -15.01 -23.43 9.84
N ILE A 459 -15.60 -24.62 9.67
CA ILE A 459 -15.65 -25.30 8.36
C ILE A 459 -16.36 -24.42 7.32
N TYR A 460 -17.52 -23.88 7.69
CA TYR A 460 -18.28 -22.97 6.83
C TYR A 460 -17.50 -21.70 6.50
N LEU A 461 -16.85 -21.07 7.50
CA LEU A 461 -16.05 -19.86 7.33
C LEU A 461 -14.87 -20.10 6.35
N LEU A 462 -14.14 -21.20 6.54
CA LEU A 462 -13.02 -21.55 5.66
C LEU A 462 -13.50 -21.83 4.23
N GLY A 463 -14.58 -22.59 4.06
CA GLY A 463 -15.20 -22.85 2.75
C GLY A 463 -15.63 -21.54 2.07
N TYR A 464 -16.26 -20.63 2.82
CA TYR A 464 -16.67 -19.32 2.32
C TYR A 464 -15.46 -18.48 1.89
N MET A 465 -14.43 -18.37 2.72
CA MET A 465 -13.21 -17.62 2.40
C MET A 465 -12.49 -18.16 1.16
N CYS A 466 -12.47 -19.51 0.98
CA CYS A 466 -11.92 -20.15 -0.22
C CYS A 466 -12.72 -19.83 -1.49
N SER A 467 -14.02 -19.53 -1.37
CA SER A 467 -14.87 -19.15 -2.50
C SER A 467 -14.71 -17.70 -2.94
N LEU A 468 -14.15 -16.84 -2.09
CA LEU A 468 -13.96 -15.42 -2.36
C LEU A 468 -12.81 -15.19 -3.33
N LYS A 469 -13.02 -14.24 -4.24
CA LYS A 469 -12.00 -13.77 -5.19
C LYS A 469 -11.91 -12.25 -5.13
N SER A 470 -10.73 -11.73 -5.42
CA SER A 470 -10.47 -10.31 -5.61
C SER A 470 -9.86 -10.11 -6.99
N PHE A 471 -10.59 -9.51 -7.92
CA PHE A 471 -10.17 -9.29 -9.31
C PHE A 471 -9.58 -10.53 -9.97
N GLY A 472 -10.23 -11.69 -9.77
CA GLY A 472 -9.82 -12.98 -10.31
C GLY A 472 -8.74 -13.73 -9.53
N VAL A 473 -8.17 -13.14 -8.47
CA VAL A 473 -7.21 -13.80 -7.56
C VAL A 473 -7.96 -14.35 -6.34
N GLY A 474 -7.62 -15.55 -5.91
CA GLY A 474 -8.24 -16.16 -4.71
C GLY A 474 -7.92 -15.37 -3.44
N PHE A 475 -8.93 -15.05 -2.62
CA PHE A 475 -8.75 -14.30 -1.38
C PHE A 475 -7.85 -15.03 -0.37
N MET A 476 -7.91 -16.37 -0.35
CA MET A 476 -7.09 -17.23 0.52
C MET A 476 -5.69 -17.54 -0.04
N GLU A 477 -5.29 -16.98 -1.18
CA GLU A 477 -3.92 -17.17 -1.66
C GLU A 477 -2.91 -16.54 -0.66
N PRO A 478 -1.76 -17.21 -0.41
CA PRO A 478 -1.20 -18.43 -1.03
C PRO A 478 -1.59 -19.75 -0.32
N PHE A 479 -2.53 -19.74 0.63
CA PHE A 479 -2.93 -20.92 1.38
C PHE A 479 -3.75 -21.88 0.51
N THR A 480 -4.63 -21.33 -0.32
CA THR A 480 -5.46 -22.07 -1.26
C THR A 480 -5.47 -21.36 -2.62
N PRO A 481 -4.94 -21.97 -3.71
CA PRO A 481 -4.23 -23.27 -3.75
C PRO A 481 -2.91 -23.26 -2.98
N TYR A 482 -2.51 -24.41 -2.44
CA TYR A 482 -1.30 -24.57 -1.64
C TYR A 482 -0.04 -24.23 -2.44
N ARG A 483 0.63 -23.12 -2.08
CA ARG A 483 1.86 -22.63 -2.72
C ARG A 483 2.95 -22.37 -1.69
N PRO A 484 3.72 -23.38 -1.27
CA PRO A 484 4.70 -23.25 -0.18
C PRO A 484 5.84 -22.27 -0.46
N LYS A 485 6.10 -21.99 -1.75
CA LYS A 485 7.12 -21.00 -2.17
C LYS A 485 6.73 -19.57 -1.77
N ASP A 486 5.44 -19.28 -1.73
CA ASP A 486 4.90 -17.95 -1.44
C ASP A 486 4.69 -17.72 0.07
N TRP A 487 4.77 -18.79 0.88
CA TRP A 487 4.71 -18.69 2.36
C TRP A 487 5.89 -17.94 2.96
N LYS A 488 6.99 -17.81 2.20
CA LYS A 488 8.20 -17.09 2.60
C LYS A 488 7.99 -15.59 2.84
N ASP A 489 6.85 -15.05 2.46
CA ASP A 489 6.49 -13.65 2.69
C ASP A 489 5.10 -13.48 3.31
N SER A 490 4.40 -14.58 3.59
CA SER A 490 3.03 -14.56 4.17
C SER A 490 3.02 -14.91 5.66
N ILE A 491 3.71 -15.98 6.06
CA ILE A 491 3.80 -16.44 7.45
C ILE A 491 5.25 -16.29 7.97
N ILE A 492 6.21 -16.76 7.17
CA ILE A 492 7.62 -16.72 7.51
C ILE A 492 8.25 -15.61 6.69
N ARG A 493 8.75 -14.59 7.36
CA ARG A 493 9.51 -13.57 6.68
C ARG A 493 10.91 -14.08 6.36
N ALA A 494 11.15 -14.44 5.11
CA ALA A 494 12.47 -14.86 4.69
C ALA A 494 13.42 -13.65 4.55
N PRO A 495 14.74 -13.82 4.77
CA PRO A 495 15.73 -12.79 4.44
C PRO A 495 15.57 -12.33 2.98
N GLN A 496 15.77 -11.03 2.72
CA GLN A 496 15.57 -10.42 1.39
C GLN A 496 16.33 -11.13 0.25
N ILE A 497 17.45 -11.80 0.58
CA ILE A 497 18.23 -12.59 -0.39
C ILE A 497 17.40 -13.73 -1.00
N PHE A 498 16.44 -14.29 -0.25
CA PHE A 498 15.58 -15.39 -0.67
C PHE A 498 14.24 -14.91 -1.26
N LEU A 499 13.92 -13.62 -1.14
CA LEU A 499 12.70 -13.00 -1.68
C LEU A 499 12.84 -12.52 -3.13
N LYS A 500 13.86 -12.97 -3.86
CA LYS A 500 14.10 -12.58 -5.25
C LYS A 500 12.99 -12.97 -6.23
N ASN A 501 12.12 -13.92 -5.89
CA ASN A 501 11.01 -14.36 -6.73
C ASN A 501 9.71 -13.75 -6.22
N ARG A 502 8.95 -13.15 -7.11
CA ARG A 502 7.61 -12.61 -6.83
C ARG A 502 6.65 -13.70 -6.36
N LEU A 503 5.62 -13.26 -5.65
CA LEU A 503 4.48 -14.11 -5.30
C LEU A 503 3.90 -14.77 -6.56
N GLY A 504 3.67 -16.09 -6.49
CA GLY A 504 3.36 -16.91 -7.68
C GLY A 504 2.04 -16.52 -8.37
N TYR A 505 1.13 -15.87 -7.65
CA TYR A 505 -0.13 -15.39 -8.23
C TYR A 505 0.02 -14.12 -9.10
N PHE A 506 1.13 -13.37 -8.95
CA PHE A 506 1.51 -12.28 -9.85
C PHE A 506 2.47 -12.70 -10.97
N ASN A 507 2.88 -13.97 -11.02
CA ASN A 507 3.87 -14.44 -11.98
C ASN A 507 3.32 -14.36 -13.42
N THR A 508 3.68 -13.30 -14.13
CA THR A 508 3.49 -13.23 -15.58
C THR A 508 4.54 -14.14 -16.23
N LYS A 509 4.14 -14.99 -17.17
CA LYS A 509 5.04 -15.89 -17.91
C LYS A 509 6.14 -15.19 -18.74
N SER A 510 6.27 -13.87 -18.63
CA SER A 510 7.17 -13.02 -19.41
C SER A 510 8.39 -12.51 -18.66
N SER A 511 8.99 -13.31 -17.77
CA SER A 511 10.41 -13.15 -17.46
C SER A 511 11.13 -14.31 -18.10
N PRO A 512 11.89 -14.12 -19.17
CA PRO A 512 12.78 -15.19 -19.62
C PRO A 512 13.74 -15.46 -18.47
N LYS A 513 13.75 -16.69 -17.96
CA LYS A 513 14.90 -17.23 -17.25
C LYS A 513 16.09 -17.00 -18.19
N LYS A 514 16.89 -15.97 -17.96
CA LYS A 514 18.22 -15.95 -18.57
C LYS A 514 18.99 -17.08 -17.94
N GLY A 515 19.23 -18.08 -18.79
CA GLY A 515 19.94 -19.26 -18.50
C GLY A 515 21.29 -18.97 -17.90
N GLY A 516 21.61 -19.72 -16.88
CA GLY A 516 22.97 -20.08 -16.59
C GLY A 516 23.37 -21.15 -17.59
N SER A 517 24.34 -20.88 -18.35
CA SER A 517 25.33 -21.82 -18.82
C SER A 517 26.65 -21.41 -18.19
#